data_9dcfe64fc753dd10fc7a4075f0800767
#
_entry.id   9dcfe64fc753dd10fc7a4075f0800767
#
_cell.length_a   1.000
_cell.length_b   1.000
_cell.length_c   1.000
_cell.angle_alpha   90.00
_cell.angle_beta   90.00
_cell.angle_gamma   90.00
#
_symmetry.space_group_name_H-M   'P 1'
#
loop_
_entity.id
_entity.type
_entity.pdbx_description
1 polymer ?
#
loop_
_entity_poly.entity_id
_entity_poly.type
_entity_poly.pdbx_seq_one_letter_code
_entity_poly.pdbx_strand_id
1 'polypeptide(L)'
;MRTSIVLDMLVRLDAFNLEVHEHLDCEVVALFGPTGSGKTTMLETIAGLQHALQGEIRVGSHLLFSSRAGVDVPVWQRHVGYVPQDVVLFPHMDVRRNITYGHSSSSVLSFNRVVDLLDIEPLFTRPIAVLSGGERQRVAIARALLSSPNILLLDEPLTGFDNAFRQEALKYLIRLRNELDIPMFYVSHDKDEILEIADWVIVIERGQVERAGEPCSALSEHA
;
A
#
# COMPACT_ATOMS: atom_id res chain seq x y z
N MET A 1 -14.46 10.27 3.86
CA MET A 1 -14.24 10.48 5.34
C MET A 1 -12.82 10.09 5.65
N ARG A 2 -12.04 10.93 6.33
CA ARG A 2 -10.66 10.55 6.71
C ARG A 2 -10.70 9.39 7.70
N THR A 3 -9.87 8.39 7.48
CA THR A 3 -9.78 7.20 8.35
C THR A 3 -8.67 7.42 9.36
N SER A 4 -8.98 7.26 10.65
CA SER A 4 -7.96 7.31 11.71
C SER A 4 -7.10 6.05 11.66
N ILE A 5 -5.77 6.23 11.68
CA ILE A 5 -4.81 5.14 11.66
C ILE A 5 -3.87 5.32 12.85
N VAL A 6 -3.71 4.28 13.65
CA VAL A 6 -2.74 4.21 14.75
C VAL A 6 -1.65 3.24 14.38
N LEU A 7 -0.42 3.72 14.37
CA LEU A 7 0.79 2.92 14.15
C LEU A 7 1.72 3.15 15.34
N ASP A 8 1.55 2.33 16.36
CA ASP A 8 2.48 2.24 17.48
C ASP A 8 3.09 0.85 17.42
N MET A 9 4.34 0.73 16.97
CA MET A 9 4.94 -0.58 16.76
C MET A 9 6.45 -0.59 16.93
N LEU A 10 6.93 -1.66 17.57
CA LEU A 10 8.33 -2.04 17.64
C LEU A 10 8.52 -3.38 16.93
N VAL A 11 9.36 -3.40 15.89
CA VAL A 11 9.70 -4.61 15.12
C VAL A 11 11.20 -4.84 15.19
N ARG A 12 11.60 -6.04 15.57
CA ARG A 12 13.03 -6.41 15.56
C ARG A 12 13.46 -6.84 14.18
N LEU A 13 14.52 -6.22 13.69
CA LEU A 13 15.25 -6.61 12.49
C LEU A 13 16.68 -7.02 12.88
N ASP A 14 17.38 -7.70 12.00
CA ASP A 14 18.74 -8.19 12.28
C ASP A 14 19.73 -7.04 12.56
N ALA A 15 19.62 -5.93 11.84
CA ALA A 15 20.56 -4.81 11.91
C ALA A 15 20.09 -3.66 12.82
N PHE A 16 18.79 -3.50 13.06
CA PHE A 16 18.19 -2.44 13.87
C PHE A 16 16.76 -2.79 14.30
N ASN A 17 16.14 -1.98 15.11
CA ASN A 17 14.70 -2.08 15.38
C ASN A 17 13.96 -1.02 14.56
N LEU A 18 12.82 -1.41 13.97
CA LEU A 18 11.88 -0.46 13.41
C LEU A 18 10.94 -0.01 14.53
N GLU A 19 10.94 1.29 14.80
CA GLU A 19 10.12 1.92 15.84
C GLU A 19 9.30 3.05 15.22
N VAL A 20 7.97 2.96 15.35
CA VAL A 20 7.03 3.92 14.76
C VAL A 20 5.97 4.28 15.79
N HIS A 21 5.73 5.59 15.99
CA HIS A 21 4.73 6.13 16.89
C HIS A 21 3.94 7.22 16.18
N GLU A 22 2.95 6.83 15.35
CA GLU A 22 2.17 7.75 14.52
C GLU A 22 0.67 7.57 14.71
N HIS A 23 -0.02 8.71 14.79
CA HIS A 23 -1.48 8.79 14.81
C HIS A 23 -1.90 9.70 13.64
N LEU A 24 -2.58 9.13 12.66
CA LEU A 24 -2.83 9.76 11.37
C LEU A 24 -4.33 9.85 11.10
N ASP A 25 -4.76 10.98 10.52
CA ASP A 25 -6.11 11.21 10.01
C ASP A 25 -6.02 11.70 8.56
N CYS A 26 -5.64 10.81 7.64
CA CYS A 26 -5.40 11.13 6.24
C CYS A 26 -5.80 9.98 5.33
N GLU A 27 -5.88 10.25 4.02
CA GLU A 27 -6.26 9.25 3.02
C GLU A 27 -5.04 8.54 2.45
N VAL A 28 -3.95 9.28 2.18
CA VAL A 28 -2.73 8.71 1.62
C VAL A 28 -1.51 9.09 2.46
N VAL A 29 -0.85 8.08 3.00
CA VAL A 29 0.42 8.19 3.73
C VAL A 29 1.55 7.70 2.85
N ALA A 30 2.50 8.57 2.53
CA ALA A 30 3.72 8.14 1.86
C ALA A 30 4.81 7.76 2.87
N LEU A 31 5.54 6.69 2.56
CA LEU A 31 6.75 6.30 3.27
C LEU A 31 7.96 6.63 2.40
N PHE A 32 8.84 7.47 2.91
CA PHE A 32 10.04 7.93 2.22
C PHE A 32 11.30 7.58 3.02
N GLY A 33 12.42 7.37 2.33
CA GLY A 33 13.70 7.10 2.96
C GLY A 33 14.56 6.15 2.13
N PRO A 34 15.84 5.96 2.50
CA PRO A 34 16.78 5.12 1.75
C PRO A 34 16.34 3.65 1.71
N THR A 35 16.88 2.92 0.73
CA THR A 35 16.69 1.46 0.68
C THR A 35 17.20 0.80 1.96
N GLY A 36 16.44 -0.15 2.49
CA GLY A 36 16.77 -0.83 3.75
C GLY A 36 16.43 -0.04 5.01
N SER A 37 15.73 1.11 4.94
CA SER A 37 15.36 1.88 6.13
C SER A 37 14.22 1.28 6.98
N GLY A 38 13.47 0.30 6.44
CA GLY A 38 12.35 -0.36 7.14
C GLY A 38 10.97 -0.11 6.55
N LYS A 39 10.83 0.60 5.40
CA LYS A 39 9.54 0.92 4.76
C LYS A 39 8.72 -0.32 4.41
N THR A 40 9.32 -1.27 3.67
CA THR A 40 8.68 -2.56 3.34
C THR A 40 8.29 -3.33 4.59
N THR A 41 9.18 -3.39 5.59
CA THR A 41 8.91 -4.04 6.87
C THR A 41 7.71 -3.43 7.57
N MET A 42 7.56 -2.11 7.54
CA MET A 42 6.39 -1.41 8.08
C MET A 42 5.11 -1.86 7.38
N LEU A 43 5.08 -1.89 6.04
CA LEU A 43 3.94 -2.39 5.27
C LEU A 43 3.63 -3.87 5.59
N GLU A 44 4.66 -4.72 5.61
CA GLU A 44 4.52 -6.15 5.94
C GLU A 44 4.00 -6.36 7.38
N THR A 45 4.39 -5.50 8.32
CA THR A 45 3.89 -5.56 9.70
C THR A 45 2.41 -5.18 9.76
N ILE A 46 1.98 -4.15 9.03
CA ILE A 46 0.55 -3.79 8.91
C ILE A 46 -0.23 -4.92 8.24
N ALA A 47 0.33 -5.54 7.20
CA ALA A 47 -0.28 -6.68 6.52
C ALA A 47 -0.33 -7.96 7.38
N GLY A 48 0.50 -8.06 8.44
CA GLY A 48 0.63 -9.24 9.30
C GLY A 48 1.61 -10.30 8.77
N LEU A 49 2.41 -9.95 7.78
CA LEU A 49 3.47 -10.80 7.23
C LEU A 49 4.73 -10.77 8.10
N GLN A 50 4.94 -9.68 8.83
CA GLN A 50 6.00 -9.48 9.80
C GLN A 50 5.37 -9.26 11.18
N HIS A 51 5.96 -9.81 12.25
CA HIS A 51 5.45 -9.67 13.61
C HIS A 51 6.00 -8.43 14.31
N ALA A 52 5.10 -7.63 14.89
CA ALA A 52 5.47 -6.61 15.86
C ALA A 52 5.72 -7.23 17.24
N LEU A 53 6.74 -6.75 17.96
CA LEU A 53 7.01 -7.20 19.33
C LEU A 53 6.10 -6.50 20.34
N GLN A 54 5.84 -5.21 20.14
CA GLN A 54 5.06 -4.35 21.04
C GLN A 54 4.30 -3.29 20.26
N GLY A 55 3.25 -2.75 20.88
CA GLY A 55 2.49 -1.62 20.42
C GLY A 55 1.07 -1.93 20.01
N GLU A 56 0.51 -1.09 19.14
CA GLU A 56 -0.84 -1.20 18.59
C GLU A 56 -0.87 -0.78 17.11
N ILE A 57 -1.55 -1.58 16.28
CA ILE A 57 -1.84 -1.26 14.89
C ILE A 57 -3.35 -1.26 14.71
N ARG A 58 -3.91 -0.10 14.31
CA ARG A 58 -5.36 0.08 14.10
C ARG A 58 -5.63 0.86 12.83
N VAL A 59 -6.64 0.44 12.09
CA VAL A 59 -7.15 1.13 10.89
C VAL A 59 -8.65 1.38 11.07
N GLY A 60 -9.03 2.62 11.27
CA GLY A 60 -10.40 2.98 11.64
C GLY A 60 -10.85 2.25 12.91
N SER A 61 -11.93 1.50 12.84
CA SER A 61 -12.44 0.67 13.93
C SER A 61 -11.75 -0.69 14.07
N HIS A 62 -10.87 -1.07 13.13
CA HIS A 62 -10.26 -2.40 13.05
C HIS A 62 -8.93 -2.44 13.81
N LEU A 63 -8.90 -3.11 14.95
CA LEU A 63 -7.67 -3.42 15.70
C LEU A 63 -6.99 -4.62 15.05
N LEU A 64 -5.81 -4.42 14.45
CA LEU A 64 -5.06 -5.47 13.74
C LEU A 64 -4.03 -6.15 14.65
N PHE A 65 -3.41 -5.38 15.53
CA PHE A 65 -2.43 -5.85 16.49
C PHE A 65 -2.51 -5.02 17.78
N SER A 66 -2.35 -5.66 18.93
CA SER A 66 -2.11 -4.98 20.20
C SER A 66 -1.45 -5.94 21.18
N SER A 67 -0.20 -5.67 21.52
CA SER A 67 0.55 -6.45 22.52
C SER A 67 -0.09 -6.38 23.90
N ARG A 68 -0.68 -5.23 24.25
CA ARG A 68 -1.37 -5.03 25.54
C ARG A 68 -2.66 -5.83 25.66
N ALA A 69 -3.44 -5.90 24.56
CA ALA A 69 -4.71 -6.62 24.52
C ALA A 69 -4.56 -8.11 24.14
N GLY A 70 -3.35 -8.56 23.79
CA GLY A 70 -3.09 -9.91 23.31
C GLY A 70 -3.77 -10.19 21.96
N VAL A 71 -3.94 -9.16 21.12
CA VAL A 71 -4.56 -9.27 19.79
C VAL A 71 -3.48 -9.32 18.73
N ASP A 72 -3.51 -10.34 17.89
CA ASP A 72 -2.73 -10.44 16.65
C ASP A 72 -3.62 -11.08 15.59
N VAL A 73 -4.24 -10.22 14.77
CA VAL A 73 -5.17 -10.67 13.73
C VAL A 73 -4.37 -11.34 12.61
N PRO A 74 -4.70 -12.60 12.26
CA PRO A 74 -3.99 -13.31 11.20
C PRO A 74 -4.18 -12.61 9.84
N VAL A 75 -3.18 -12.73 8.94
CA VAL A 75 -3.11 -12.05 7.64
C VAL A 75 -4.43 -12.06 6.86
N TRP A 76 -5.05 -13.25 6.75
CA TRP A 76 -6.29 -13.44 5.96
C TRP A 76 -7.55 -12.80 6.57
N GLN A 77 -7.48 -12.32 7.82
CA GLN A 77 -8.57 -11.62 8.51
C GLN A 77 -8.33 -10.11 8.65
N ARG A 78 -7.14 -9.62 8.28
CA ARG A 78 -6.82 -8.19 8.38
C ARG A 78 -7.52 -7.33 7.34
N HIS A 79 -8.03 -7.92 6.27
CA HIS A 79 -8.62 -7.20 5.14
C HIS A 79 -7.69 -6.09 4.60
N VAL A 80 -6.44 -6.45 4.36
CA VAL A 80 -5.41 -5.57 3.81
C VAL A 80 -5.18 -5.92 2.34
N GLY A 81 -5.23 -4.93 1.47
CA GLY A 81 -4.79 -5.06 0.09
C GLY A 81 -3.28 -4.74 0.02
N TYR A 82 -2.43 -5.73 -0.20
CA TYR A 82 -1.00 -5.52 -0.31
C TYR A 82 -0.50 -5.81 -1.73
N VAL A 83 0.18 -4.83 -2.30
CA VAL A 83 0.85 -4.93 -3.60
C VAL A 83 2.35 -4.73 -3.37
N PRO A 84 3.14 -5.81 -3.37
CA PRO A 84 4.59 -5.74 -3.16
C PRO A 84 5.30 -5.16 -4.39
N GLN A 85 6.54 -4.72 -4.21
CA GLN A 85 7.41 -4.18 -5.26
C GLN A 85 7.54 -5.16 -6.43
N ASP A 86 7.83 -6.43 -6.14
CA ASP A 86 7.84 -7.49 -7.14
C ASP A 86 6.42 -8.05 -7.30
N VAL A 87 5.70 -7.54 -8.30
CA VAL A 87 4.33 -7.98 -8.57
C VAL A 87 4.28 -9.44 -8.98
N VAL A 88 3.67 -10.26 -8.12
CA VAL A 88 3.44 -11.68 -8.39
C VAL A 88 1.97 -11.91 -8.76
N LEU A 89 1.74 -12.23 -10.04
CA LEU A 89 0.45 -12.71 -10.55
C LEU A 89 0.50 -14.22 -10.72
N PHE A 90 -0.65 -14.88 -10.66
CA PHE A 90 -0.74 -16.34 -10.87
C PHE A 90 -0.55 -16.66 -12.35
N PRO A 91 0.59 -17.27 -12.76
CA PRO A 91 0.94 -17.42 -14.16
C PRO A 91 0.04 -18.43 -14.92
N HIS A 92 -0.62 -19.32 -14.20
CA HIS A 92 -1.55 -20.33 -14.71
C HIS A 92 -3.00 -19.80 -14.88
N MET A 93 -3.24 -18.54 -14.52
CA MET A 93 -4.53 -17.87 -14.63
C MET A 93 -4.46 -16.73 -15.64
N ASP A 94 -5.54 -16.49 -16.37
CA ASP A 94 -5.72 -15.26 -17.14
C ASP A 94 -5.91 -14.04 -16.22
N VAL A 95 -5.96 -12.84 -16.82
CA VAL A 95 -6.13 -11.60 -16.06
C VAL A 95 -7.43 -11.60 -15.27
N ARG A 96 -8.54 -12.01 -15.89
CA ARG A 96 -9.84 -12.01 -15.22
C ARG A 96 -9.86 -12.91 -13.98
N ARG A 97 -9.26 -14.10 -14.06
CA ARG A 97 -9.14 -15.01 -12.91
C ARG A 97 -8.21 -14.48 -11.83
N ASN A 98 -7.12 -13.81 -12.23
CA ASN A 98 -6.22 -13.16 -11.27
C ASN A 98 -6.95 -12.10 -10.45
N ILE A 99 -7.68 -11.17 -11.09
CA ILE A 99 -8.37 -10.08 -10.37
C ILE A 99 -9.55 -10.55 -9.54
N THR A 100 -10.20 -11.66 -9.92
CA THR A 100 -11.31 -12.23 -9.16
C THR A 100 -10.86 -13.23 -8.10
N TYR A 101 -9.56 -13.50 -8.01
CA TYR A 101 -9.03 -14.37 -6.95
C TYR A 101 -9.21 -13.72 -5.58
N GLY A 102 -10.01 -14.34 -4.73
CA GLY A 102 -10.37 -13.78 -3.43
C GLY A 102 -11.51 -12.74 -3.45
N HIS A 103 -12.10 -12.48 -4.63
CA HIS A 103 -13.29 -11.62 -4.72
C HIS A 103 -14.48 -12.26 -4.00
N SER A 104 -15.09 -11.48 -3.10
CA SER A 104 -16.34 -11.86 -2.42
C SER A 104 -17.53 -11.17 -3.07
N SER A 105 -18.66 -11.88 -3.16
CA SER A 105 -19.93 -11.29 -3.60
C SER A 105 -20.44 -10.17 -2.67
N SER A 106 -19.90 -10.06 -1.47
CA SER A 106 -20.16 -9.00 -0.49
C SER A 106 -19.17 -7.81 -0.62
N SER A 107 -18.34 -7.77 -1.67
CA SER A 107 -17.40 -6.70 -1.90
C SER A 107 -18.07 -5.34 -1.96
N VAL A 108 -17.55 -4.36 -1.22
CA VAL A 108 -18.01 -2.97 -1.24
C VAL A 108 -17.76 -2.33 -2.61
N LEU A 109 -16.64 -2.70 -3.25
CA LEU A 109 -16.32 -2.26 -4.61
C LEU A 109 -16.87 -3.26 -5.62
N SER A 110 -17.70 -2.76 -6.55
CA SER A 110 -18.16 -3.59 -7.65
C SER A 110 -17.02 -3.92 -8.62
N PHE A 111 -17.07 -5.11 -9.20
CA PHE A 111 -16.11 -5.56 -10.22
C PHE A 111 -15.97 -4.53 -11.35
N ASN A 112 -17.10 -4.06 -11.93
CA ASN A 112 -17.07 -3.10 -13.03
C ASN A 112 -16.41 -1.79 -12.64
N ARG A 113 -16.64 -1.29 -11.41
CA ARG A 113 -16.01 -0.06 -10.91
C ARG A 113 -14.48 -0.17 -10.90
N VAL A 114 -13.94 -1.29 -10.40
CA VAL A 114 -12.49 -1.51 -10.35
C VAL A 114 -11.91 -1.68 -11.74
N VAL A 115 -12.62 -2.37 -12.64
CA VAL A 115 -12.22 -2.55 -14.04
C VAL A 115 -12.13 -1.21 -14.77
N ASP A 116 -13.13 -0.36 -14.61
CA ASP A 116 -13.19 0.98 -15.22
C ASP A 116 -12.13 1.93 -14.67
N LEU A 117 -11.91 1.88 -13.33
CA LEU A 117 -10.91 2.71 -12.66
C LEU A 117 -9.49 2.45 -13.17
N LEU A 118 -9.18 1.19 -13.46
CA LEU A 118 -7.83 0.74 -13.81
C LEU A 118 -7.67 0.45 -15.32
N ASP A 119 -8.73 0.63 -16.11
CA ASP A 119 -8.74 0.37 -17.57
C ASP A 119 -8.14 -0.99 -17.93
N ILE A 120 -8.65 -2.07 -17.30
CA ILE A 120 -8.10 -3.43 -17.45
C ILE A 120 -8.98 -4.37 -18.25
N GLU A 121 -10.16 -3.95 -18.70
CA GLU A 121 -11.04 -4.78 -19.51
C GLU A 121 -10.35 -5.33 -20.79
N PRO A 122 -9.57 -4.52 -21.56
CA PRO A 122 -8.87 -5.00 -22.75
C PRO A 122 -7.82 -6.09 -22.46
N LEU A 123 -7.47 -6.29 -21.19
CA LEU A 123 -6.45 -7.26 -20.78
C LEU A 123 -7.03 -8.62 -20.40
N PHE A 124 -8.35 -8.76 -20.21
CA PHE A 124 -8.97 -9.94 -19.58
C PHE A 124 -8.57 -11.29 -20.16
N THR A 125 -8.43 -11.36 -21.49
CA THR A 125 -8.11 -12.59 -22.20
C THR A 125 -6.60 -12.78 -22.43
N ARG A 126 -5.77 -11.80 -22.02
CA ARG A 126 -4.33 -11.89 -22.23
C ARG A 126 -3.68 -12.81 -21.19
N PRO A 127 -2.72 -13.64 -21.62
CA PRO A 127 -1.84 -14.36 -20.69
C PRO A 127 -0.99 -13.38 -19.88
N ILE A 128 -0.78 -13.69 -18.59
CA ILE A 128 0.03 -12.84 -17.69
C ILE A 128 1.45 -12.60 -18.23
N ALA A 129 2.04 -13.61 -18.89
CA ALA A 129 3.40 -13.54 -19.41
C ALA A 129 3.63 -12.45 -20.48
N VAL A 130 2.58 -12.01 -21.20
CA VAL A 130 2.69 -11.02 -22.26
C VAL A 130 2.35 -9.59 -21.79
N LEU A 131 1.96 -9.41 -20.54
CA LEU A 131 1.64 -8.11 -19.98
C LEU A 131 2.92 -7.27 -19.78
N SER A 132 2.82 -5.98 -20.08
CA SER A 132 3.83 -5.00 -19.67
C SER A 132 3.91 -4.87 -18.14
N GLY A 133 4.95 -4.24 -17.62
CA GLY A 133 5.08 -3.96 -16.19
C GLY A 133 3.89 -3.18 -15.64
N GLY A 134 3.47 -2.10 -16.30
CA GLY A 134 2.32 -1.30 -15.89
C GLY A 134 0.99 -2.05 -15.97
N GLU A 135 0.78 -2.90 -16.99
CA GLU A 135 -0.40 -3.76 -17.07
C GLU A 135 -0.43 -4.77 -15.92
N ARG A 136 0.70 -5.42 -15.58
CA ARG A 136 0.80 -6.30 -14.41
C ARG A 136 0.49 -5.57 -13.10
N GLN A 137 1.00 -4.34 -12.96
CA GLN A 137 0.74 -3.50 -11.77
C GLN A 137 -0.76 -3.20 -11.62
N ARG A 138 -1.42 -2.75 -12.69
CA ARG A 138 -2.87 -2.48 -12.69
C ARG A 138 -3.69 -3.72 -12.31
N VAL A 139 -3.32 -4.89 -12.84
CA VAL A 139 -3.94 -6.17 -12.49
C VAL A 139 -3.73 -6.54 -11.02
N ALA A 140 -2.54 -6.31 -10.46
CA ALA A 140 -2.26 -6.57 -9.05
C ALA A 140 -3.07 -5.64 -8.12
N ILE A 141 -3.14 -4.35 -8.45
CA ILE A 141 -3.97 -3.38 -7.71
C ILE A 141 -5.45 -3.78 -7.79
N ALA A 142 -5.96 -4.16 -8.99
CA ALA A 142 -7.34 -4.62 -9.14
C ALA A 142 -7.63 -5.83 -8.25
N ARG A 143 -6.72 -6.81 -8.20
CA ARG A 143 -6.84 -7.99 -7.33
C ARG A 143 -6.91 -7.59 -5.85
N ALA A 144 -6.04 -6.67 -5.43
CA ALA A 144 -6.02 -6.16 -4.07
C ALA A 144 -7.33 -5.43 -3.71
N LEU A 145 -7.85 -4.57 -4.60
CA LEU A 145 -9.10 -3.84 -4.39
C LEU A 145 -10.34 -4.74 -4.34
N LEU A 146 -10.41 -5.76 -5.21
CA LEU A 146 -11.54 -6.68 -5.26
C LEU A 146 -11.59 -7.64 -4.05
N SER A 147 -10.55 -7.73 -3.25
CA SER A 147 -10.60 -8.41 -1.94
C SER A 147 -11.32 -7.60 -0.85
N SER A 148 -11.82 -6.39 -1.18
CA SER A 148 -12.49 -5.46 -0.25
C SER A 148 -11.63 -5.06 0.95
N PRO A 149 -10.48 -4.45 0.69
CA PRO A 149 -9.56 -4.10 1.75
C PRO A 149 -10.07 -2.88 2.55
N ASN A 150 -9.74 -2.86 3.86
CA ASN A 150 -9.90 -1.68 4.71
C ASN A 150 -8.76 -0.68 4.56
N ILE A 151 -7.66 -1.11 3.96
CA ILE A 151 -6.45 -0.32 3.68
C ILE A 151 -5.70 -0.92 2.49
N LEU A 152 -5.13 -0.07 1.64
CA LEU A 152 -4.29 -0.47 0.50
C LEU A 152 -2.83 -0.13 0.79
N LEU A 153 -1.95 -1.10 0.67
CA LEU A 153 -0.50 -0.96 0.87
C LEU A 153 0.20 -1.17 -0.48
N LEU A 154 0.92 -0.15 -0.95
CA LEU A 154 1.61 -0.14 -2.23
C LEU A 154 3.12 0.05 -2.00
N ASP A 155 3.89 -0.99 -2.25
CA ASP A 155 5.34 -0.96 -2.04
C ASP A 155 6.05 -0.69 -3.36
N GLU A 156 6.57 0.52 -3.53
CA GLU A 156 7.27 1.00 -4.73
C GLU A 156 6.55 0.66 -6.05
N PRO A 157 5.25 0.97 -6.20
CA PRO A 157 4.44 0.45 -7.30
C PRO A 157 4.83 0.98 -8.69
N LEU A 158 5.66 2.03 -8.77
CA LEU A 158 6.08 2.65 -10.03
C LEU A 158 7.58 2.45 -10.32
N THR A 159 8.27 1.69 -9.48
CA THR A 159 9.70 1.41 -9.67
C THR A 159 9.94 0.58 -10.93
N GLY A 160 10.98 0.94 -11.70
CA GLY A 160 11.37 0.24 -12.93
C GLY A 160 10.59 0.64 -14.18
N PHE A 161 9.68 1.61 -14.09
CA PHE A 161 9.00 2.18 -15.27
C PHE A 161 9.79 3.35 -15.83
N ASP A 162 9.73 3.50 -17.17
CA ASP A 162 10.15 4.73 -17.79
C ASP A 162 9.22 5.91 -17.42
N ASN A 163 9.65 7.14 -17.68
CA ASN A 163 8.91 8.33 -17.26
C ASN A 163 7.49 8.41 -17.84
N ALA A 164 7.25 7.94 -19.06
CA ALA A 164 5.95 8.01 -19.70
C ALA A 164 4.95 7.04 -19.02
N PHE A 165 5.39 5.80 -18.81
CA PHE A 165 4.58 4.78 -18.10
C PHE A 165 4.36 5.13 -16.63
N ARG A 166 5.37 5.72 -15.97
CA ARG A 166 5.26 6.20 -14.58
C ARG A 166 4.18 7.26 -14.44
N GLN A 167 4.17 8.27 -15.29
CA GLN A 167 3.16 9.32 -15.30
C GLN A 167 1.74 8.79 -15.59
N GLU A 168 1.62 7.81 -16.48
CA GLU A 168 0.34 7.16 -16.73
C GLU A 168 -0.16 6.38 -15.51
N ALA A 169 0.71 5.57 -14.89
CA ALA A 169 0.37 4.78 -13.72
C ALA A 169 0.04 5.65 -12.50
N LEU A 170 0.73 6.78 -12.31
CA LEU A 170 0.45 7.74 -11.24
C LEU A 170 -0.96 8.33 -11.38
N LYS A 171 -1.43 8.61 -12.61
CA LYS A 171 -2.83 9.07 -12.85
C LYS A 171 -3.86 8.06 -12.36
N TYR A 172 -3.62 6.75 -12.54
CA TYR A 172 -4.52 5.73 -11.99
C TYR A 172 -4.53 5.74 -10.46
N LEU A 173 -3.38 5.90 -9.82
CA LEU A 173 -3.28 5.96 -8.36
C LEU A 173 -3.98 7.21 -7.80
N ILE A 174 -3.79 8.37 -8.43
CA ILE A 174 -4.50 9.61 -8.08
C ILE A 174 -6.01 9.44 -8.25
N ARG A 175 -6.44 8.77 -9.33
CA ARG A 175 -7.85 8.47 -9.56
C ARG A 175 -8.40 7.54 -8.46
N LEU A 176 -7.66 6.50 -8.06
CA LEU A 176 -8.04 5.64 -6.95
C LEU A 176 -8.22 6.43 -5.65
N ARG A 177 -7.24 7.30 -5.31
CA ARG A 177 -7.33 8.19 -4.15
C ARG A 177 -8.61 9.03 -4.17
N ASN A 178 -8.91 9.66 -5.30
CA ASN A 178 -10.03 10.60 -5.42
C ASN A 178 -11.41 9.92 -5.46
N GLU A 179 -11.47 8.67 -5.87
CA GLU A 179 -12.73 7.95 -6.11
C GLU A 179 -13.05 6.87 -5.08
N LEU A 180 -12.08 6.47 -4.25
CA LEU A 180 -12.24 5.43 -3.23
C LEU A 180 -11.95 5.98 -1.84
N ASP A 181 -12.87 5.73 -0.90
CA ASP A 181 -12.68 6.02 0.53
C ASP A 181 -11.85 4.92 1.23
N ILE A 182 -10.73 4.52 0.60
CA ILE A 182 -9.82 3.50 1.15
C ILE A 182 -8.49 4.16 1.46
N PRO A 183 -8.05 4.18 2.74
CA PRO A 183 -6.75 4.72 3.07
C PRO A 183 -5.63 3.94 2.40
N MET A 184 -4.57 4.64 1.97
CA MET A 184 -3.44 4.04 1.28
C MET A 184 -2.12 4.35 1.99
N PHE A 185 -1.24 3.36 2.08
CA PHE A 185 0.20 3.56 2.26
C PHE A 185 0.91 3.40 0.93
N TYR A 186 1.75 4.37 0.61
CA TYR A 186 2.45 4.45 -0.65
C TYR A 186 3.96 4.61 -0.40
N VAL A 187 4.74 3.59 -0.73
CA VAL A 187 6.21 3.67 -0.66
C VAL A 187 6.73 4.17 -1.99
N SER A 188 7.53 5.22 -1.97
CA SER A 188 8.30 5.69 -3.12
C SER A 188 9.62 6.32 -2.66
N HIS A 189 10.62 6.30 -3.53
CA HIS A 189 11.86 7.05 -3.40
C HIS A 189 11.87 8.31 -4.27
N ASP A 190 10.80 8.56 -5.02
CA ASP A 190 10.61 9.72 -5.89
C ASP A 190 9.79 10.79 -5.17
N LYS A 191 10.41 11.95 -4.91
CA LYS A 191 9.77 13.06 -4.20
C LYS A 191 8.59 13.66 -5.00
N ASP A 192 8.70 13.70 -6.32
CA ASP A 192 7.66 14.29 -7.18
C ASP A 192 6.39 13.43 -7.16
N GLU A 193 6.52 12.10 -7.19
CA GLU A 193 5.37 11.20 -7.00
C GLU A 193 4.68 11.43 -5.67
N ILE A 194 5.45 11.56 -4.59
CA ILE A 194 4.91 11.76 -3.25
C ILE A 194 4.17 13.10 -3.15
N LEU A 195 4.74 14.17 -3.71
CA LEU A 195 4.13 15.50 -3.73
C LEU A 195 2.78 15.52 -4.46
N GLU A 196 2.60 14.64 -5.47
CA GLU A 196 1.35 14.57 -6.22
C GLU A 196 0.26 13.73 -5.53
N ILE A 197 0.66 12.66 -4.80
CA ILE A 197 -0.32 11.67 -4.31
C ILE A 197 -0.58 11.74 -2.80
N ALA A 198 0.40 12.10 -1.99
CA ALA A 198 0.31 11.95 -0.53
C ALA A 198 -0.31 13.16 0.17
N ASP A 199 -1.05 12.88 1.25
CA ASP A 199 -1.52 13.89 2.23
C ASP A 199 -0.53 14.04 3.39
N TRP A 200 0.18 12.95 3.70
CA TRP A 200 1.13 12.87 4.80
C TRP A 200 2.34 12.04 4.40
N VAL A 201 3.50 12.40 4.91
CA VAL A 201 4.76 11.69 4.65
C VAL A 201 5.38 11.30 5.98
N ILE A 202 5.84 10.05 6.07
CA ILE A 202 6.69 9.54 7.13
C ILE A 202 8.06 9.26 6.52
N VAL A 203 9.07 9.98 6.98
CA VAL A 203 10.47 9.78 6.58
C VAL A 203 11.11 8.82 7.55
N ILE A 204 11.59 7.66 7.04
CA ILE A 204 12.18 6.60 7.84
C ILE A 204 13.65 6.46 7.50
N GLU A 205 14.50 6.50 8.51
CA GLU A 205 15.91 6.22 8.40
C GLU A 205 16.35 5.24 9.49
N ARG A 206 17.00 4.13 9.10
CA ARG A 206 17.50 3.09 10.01
C ARG A 206 16.48 2.62 11.06
N GLY A 207 15.23 2.49 10.66
CA GLY A 207 14.15 2.02 11.51
C GLY A 207 13.53 3.07 12.43
N GLN A 208 13.94 4.34 12.35
CA GLN A 208 13.37 5.43 13.13
C GLN A 208 12.62 6.41 12.24
N VAL A 209 11.53 6.98 12.76
CA VAL A 209 10.83 8.08 12.12
C VAL A 209 11.63 9.36 12.37
N GLU A 210 12.31 9.85 11.35
CA GLU A 210 13.08 11.08 11.42
C GLU A 210 12.18 12.32 11.35
N ARG A 211 11.16 12.25 10.50
CA ARG A 211 10.18 13.33 10.29
C ARG A 211 8.86 12.75 9.84
N ALA A 212 7.77 13.41 10.25
CA ALA A 212 6.45 13.15 9.72
C ALA A 212 5.69 14.48 9.54
N GLY A 213 4.90 14.62 8.48
CA GLY A 213 4.18 15.86 8.20
C GLY A 213 3.62 15.94 6.78
N GLU A 214 3.13 17.12 6.43
CA GLU A 214 2.71 17.42 5.05
C GLU A 214 3.89 17.25 4.07
N PRO A 215 3.64 16.80 2.82
CA PRO A 215 4.70 16.43 1.88
C PRO A 215 5.76 17.52 1.68
N CYS A 216 5.35 18.77 1.44
CA CYS A 216 6.29 19.88 1.23
C CYS A 216 7.20 20.11 2.44
N SER A 217 6.67 19.96 3.66
CA SER A 217 7.42 20.18 4.90
C SER A 217 8.34 18.99 5.20
N ALA A 218 7.82 17.76 5.10
CA ALA A 218 8.56 16.55 5.46
C ALA A 218 9.71 16.24 4.50
N LEU A 219 9.56 16.58 3.19
CA LEU A 219 10.55 16.32 2.15
C LEU A 219 11.56 17.46 1.93
N SER A 220 11.35 18.62 2.56
CA SER A 220 12.32 19.70 2.49
C SER A 220 13.61 19.29 3.21
N GLU A 221 14.73 19.40 2.52
CA GLU A 221 16.06 19.29 3.13
C GLU A 221 16.28 20.53 4.01
N HIS A 222 16.70 20.33 5.25
CA HIS A 222 17.26 21.45 6.00
C HIS A 222 18.55 21.88 5.33
N ALA A 223 18.60 23.13 4.84
CA ALA A 223 19.80 23.80 4.37
C ALA A 223 20.82 23.95 5.52
#